data_f7aad38ec9f92534a944d99ea6b1af16
#
_entry.id   f7aad38ec9f92534a944d99ea6b1af16
#
_cell.length_a   1.000
_cell.length_b   1.000
_cell.length_c   1.000
_cell.angle_alpha   90.00
_cell.angle_beta   90.00
_cell.angle_gamma   90.00
#
_symmetry.space_group_name_H-M   'P 1'
#
loop_
_entity.id
_entity.type
_entity.pdbx_description
1 polymer ?
#
loop_
_entity_poly.entity_id
_entity_poly.type
_entity_poly.pdbx_seq_one_letter_code
_entity_poly.pdbx_strand_id
1 'polypeptide(L)'
;MLALRVCGYAEHGRTQDAVRLLMNRQLPAGGWNYGNTAVFEQELRPMPETTGLALQALVGLVSRADVDKSIAYLRSELVHLNTPMSLAWATLGLHAWQETLEQPREQVRHVLARQKQLGPYDTASLSLLLLAWHCDAGLVRSLEQMQSGDEK
;
A
#
# COMPACT_ATOMS: atom_id res chain seq x y z
N MET A 1 -11.04 -0.13 6.98
CA MET A 1 -11.47 -0.68 5.68
C MET A 1 -10.84 -2.03 5.38
N LEU A 2 -9.52 -2.22 5.40
CA LEU A 2 -8.88 -3.53 5.11
C LEU A 2 -9.45 -4.68 5.96
N ALA A 3 -9.56 -4.49 7.27
CA ALA A 3 -10.12 -5.52 8.17
C ALA A 3 -11.57 -5.90 7.80
N LEU A 4 -12.43 -4.92 7.49
CA LEU A 4 -13.80 -5.20 7.05
C LEU A 4 -13.82 -6.05 5.79
N ARG A 5 -12.96 -5.77 4.82
CA ARG A 5 -12.88 -6.55 3.59
C ARG A 5 -12.47 -8.00 3.84
N VAL A 6 -11.38 -8.18 4.60
CA VAL A 6 -10.89 -9.54 4.95
C VAL A 6 -11.94 -10.32 5.71
N CYS A 7 -12.77 -9.67 6.54
CA CYS A 7 -13.89 -10.31 7.23
C CYS A 7 -15.17 -10.50 6.36
N GLY A 8 -15.11 -10.30 5.04
CA GLY A 8 -16.24 -10.50 4.14
C GLY A 8 -17.24 -9.34 4.06
N TYR A 9 -16.91 -8.17 4.63
CA TYR A 9 -17.79 -6.99 4.66
C TYR A 9 -17.43 -5.95 3.57
N ALA A 10 -16.99 -6.41 2.38
CA ALA A 10 -16.64 -5.51 1.28
C ALA A 10 -17.82 -4.62 0.85
N GLU A 11 -19.03 -5.18 0.80
CA GLU A 11 -20.26 -4.49 0.39
C GLU A 11 -20.96 -3.71 1.53
N HIS A 12 -20.42 -3.75 2.73
CA HIS A 12 -21.02 -3.07 3.89
C HIS A 12 -20.97 -1.55 3.71
N GLY A 13 -22.04 -0.83 4.13
CA GLY A 13 -22.13 0.62 3.99
C GLY A 13 -20.94 1.41 4.54
N ARG A 14 -20.34 0.97 5.64
CA ARG A 14 -19.11 1.56 6.21
C ARG A 14 -17.89 1.40 5.31
N THR A 15 -17.81 0.31 4.55
CA THR A 15 -16.75 0.12 3.55
C THR A 15 -16.93 1.10 2.40
N GLN A 16 -18.16 1.27 1.91
CA GLN A 16 -18.49 2.24 0.86
C GLN A 16 -18.22 3.70 1.32
N ASP A 17 -18.57 4.04 2.57
CA ASP A 17 -18.25 5.35 3.16
C ASP A 17 -16.73 5.59 3.19
N ALA A 18 -15.96 4.57 3.58
CA ALA A 18 -14.50 4.65 3.63
C ALA A 18 -13.87 4.79 2.23
N VAL A 19 -14.43 4.12 1.21
CA VAL A 19 -14.00 4.30 -0.19
C VAL A 19 -14.21 5.76 -0.61
N ARG A 20 -15.43 6.30 -0.41
CA ARG A 20 -15.72 7.71 -0.74
C ARG A 20 -14.77 8.67 -0.04
N LEU A 21 -14.50 8.43 1.25
CA LEU A 21 -13.58 9.27 2.02
C LEU A 21 -12.16 9.22 1.45
N LEU A 22 -11.64 8.03 1.15
CA LEU A 22 -10.31 7.88 0.56
C LEU A 22 -10.23 8.58 -0.80
N MET A 23 -11.21 8.36 -1.69
CA MET A 23 -11.19 9.00 -3.02
C MET A 23 -11.25 10.54 -2.91
N ASN A 24 -12.04 11.09 -1.97
CA ASN A 24 -12.09 12.54 -1.72
C ASN A 24 -10.78 13.11 -1.12
N ARG A 25 -9.90 12.26 -0.61
CA ARG A 25 -8.60 12.65 -0.03
C ARG A 25 -7.42 12.32 -0.94
N GLN A 26 -7.68 11.79 -2.14
CA GLN A 26 -6.65 11.61 -3.14
C GLN A 26 -6.15 13.00 -3.59
N LEU A 27 -4.84 13.15 -3.68
CA LEU A 27 -4.21 14.39 -4.14
C LEU A 27 -4.40 14.55 -5.65
N PRO A 28 -4.53 15.77 -6.18
CA PRO A 28 -4.72 16.02 -7.62
C PRO A 28 -3.63 15.42 -8.51
N ALA A 29 -2.38 15.40 -8.02
CA ALA A 29 -1.24 14.78 -8.68
C ALA A 29 -1.18 13.25 -8.50
N GLY A 30 -2.09 12.66 -7.73
CA GLY A 30 -2.12 11.26 -7.31
C GLY A 30 -1.49 11.03 -5.94
N GLY A 31 -1.83 9.88 -5.34
CA GLY A 31 -1.38 9.48 -4.02
C GLY A 31 -2.16 10.10 -2.88
N TRP A 32 -1.76 9.75 -1.67
CA TRP A 32 -2.38 10.20 -0.41
C TRP A 32 -1.32 10.67 0.57
N ASN A 33 -1.72 11.62 1.40
CA ASN A 33 -1.01 12.08 2.59
C ASN A 33 -1.74 11.57 3.84
N TYR A 34 -1.33 12.01 5.04
CA TYR A 34 -1.90 11.59 6.34
C TYR A 34 -3.30 12.15 6.64
N GLY A 35 -4.06 12.52 5.63
CA GLY A 35 -5.48 12.85 5.72
C GLY A 35 -5.88 14.21 5.15
N ASN A 36 -5.00 15.21 5.15
CA ASN A 36 -5.26 16.49 4.51
C ASN A 36 -4.72 16.51 3.07
N THR A 37 -5.37 17.23 2.17
CA THR A 37 -4.89 17.47 0.81
C THR A 37 -4.13 18.80 0.69
N ALA A 38 -4.46 19.76 1.55
CA ALA A 38 -3.80 21.06 1.60
C ALA A 38 -3.74 21.59 3.04
N VAL A 39 -2.74 22.41 3.33
CA VAL A 39 -2.57 23.18 4.57
C VAL A 39 -2.14 24.59 4.19
N PHE A 40 -2.80 25.61 4.73
CA PHE A 40 -2.57 27.01 4.39
C PHE A 40 -2.53 27.28 2.87
N GLU A 41 -3.53 26.71 2.14
CA GLU A 41 -3.67 26.81 0.68
C GLU A 41 -2.53 26.16 -0.13
N GLN A 42 -1.59 25.49 0.53
CA GLN A 42 -0.54 24.72 -0.14
C GLN A 42 -0.94 23.25 -0.22
N GLU A 43 -0.93 22.70 -1.43
CA GLU A 43 -1.14 21.28 -1.66
C GLU A 43 -0.02 20.48 -1.00
N LEU A 44 -0.40 19.43 -0.29
CA LEU A 44 0.55 18.54 0.37
C LEU A 44 1.10 17.51 -0.62
N ARG A 45 2.30 17.04 -0.34
CA ARG A 45 2.92 15.97 -1.13
C ARG A 45 2.36 14.61 -0.71
N PRO A 46 2.17 13.68 -1.66
CA PRO A 46 1.82 12.32 -1.32
C PRO A 46 2.98 11.63 -0.57
N MET A 47 2.62 10.64 0.24
CA MET A 47 3.57 9.82 0.99
C MET A 47 3.49 8.38 0.51
N PRO A 48 4.62 7.70 0.26
CA PRO A 48 4.62 6.35 -0.30
C PRO A 48 3.86 5.33 0.56
N GLU A 49 4.05 5.35 1.88
CA GLU A 49 3.39 4.42 2.81
C GLU A 49 1.88 4.60 2.85
N THR A 50 1.38 5.84 2.93
CA THR A 50 -0.07 6.10 2.93
C THR A 50 -0.70 5.82 1.58
N THR A 51 0.03 6.11 0.50
CA THR A 51 -0.41 5.80 -0.87
C THR A 51 -0.48 4.29 -1.09
N GLY A 52 0.53 3.53 -0.69
CA GLY A 52 0.53 2.07 -0.80
C GLY A 52 -0.59 1.44 0.02
N LEU A 53 -0.82 1.91 1.25
CA LEU A 53 -1.91 1.45 2.11
C LEU A 53 -3.29 1.77 1.52
N ALA A 54 -3.47 2.96 0.94
CA ALA A 54 -4.72 3.34 0.28
C ALA A 54 -4.99 2.48 -0.95
N LEU A 55 -3.98 2.23 -1.78
CA LEU A 55 -4.09 1.35 -2.95
C LEU A 55 -4.47 -0.08 -2.56
N GLN A 56 -3.88 -0.64 -1.49
CA GLN A 56 -4.29 -1.94 -0.93
C GLN A 56 -5.76 -1.95 -0.52
N ALA A 57 -6.19 -0.87 0.11
CA ALA A 57 -7.56 -0.76 0.59
C ALA A 57 -8.58 -0.62 -0.55
N LEU A 58 -8.23 0.00 -1.66
CA LEU A 58 -9.11 0.34 -2.79
C LEU A 58 -9.16 -0.73 -3.89
N VAL A 59 -8.21 -1.67 -3.94
CA VAL A 59 -8.18 -2.69 -5.00
C VAL A 59 -9.50 -3.46 -5.08
N GLY A 60 -10.08 -3.54 -6.28
CA GLY A 60 -11.37 -4.20 -6.52
C GLY A 60 -12.61 -3.41 -6.07
N LEU A 61 -12.45 -2.21 -5.47
CA LEU A 61 -13.55 -1.33 -5.05
C LEU A 61 -13.68 -0.07 -5.92
N VAL A 62 -12.64 0.28 -6.65
CA VAL A 62 -12.63 1.39 -7.60
C VAL A 62 -11.97 0.95 -8.92
N SER A 63 -12.13 1.72 -9.99
CA SER A 63 -11.51 1.41 -11.26
C SER A 63 -10.01 1.70 -11.24
N ARG A 64 -9.26 1.06 -12.14
CA ARG A 64 -7.84 1.35 -12.33
C ARG A 64 -7.61 2.82 -12.70
N ALA A 65 -8.46 3.38 -13.56
CA ALA A 65 -8.36 4.75 -14.02
C ALA A 65 -8.42 5.77 -12.87
N ASP A 66 -9.19 5.48 -11.81
CA ASP A 66 -9.33 6.35 -10.65
C ASP A 66 -8.01 6.48 -9.85
N VAL A 67 -7.12 5.53 -9.96
CA VAL A 67 -5.87 5.45 -9.17
C VAL A 67 -4.60 5.45 -10.00
N ASP A 68 -4.68 5.57 -11.33
CA ASP A 68 -3.52 5.50 -12.23
C ASP A 68 -2.41 6.50 -11.84
N LYS A 69 -2.76 7.74 -11.52
CA LYS A 69 -1.78 8.74 -11.08
C LYS A 69 -1.08 8.32 -9.77
N SER A 70 -1.81 7.69 -8.86
CA SER A 70 -1.26 7.22 -7.58
C SER A 70 -0.31 6.04 -7.78
N ILE A 71 -0.63 5.16 -8.70
CA ILE A 71 0.24 4.04 -9.09
C ILE A 71 1.50 4.57 -9.77
N ALA A 72 1.37 5.51 -10.71
CA ALA A 72 2.50 6.14 -11.39
C ALA A 72 3.44 6.84 -10.39
N TYR A 73 2.88 7.57 -9.42
CA TYR A 73 3.64 8.17 -8.32
C TYR A 73 4.43 7.11 -7.54
N LEU A 74 3.78 6.04 -7.07
CA LEU A 74 4.49 5.01 -6.31
C LEU A 74 5.59 4.31 -7.10
N ARG A 75 5.35 4.05 -8.39
CA ARG A 75 6.38 3.46 -9.27
C ARG A 75 7.62 4.34 -9.37
N SER A 76 7.43 5.67 -9.53
CA SER A 76 8.56 6.60 -9.61
C SER A 76 9.34 6.71 -8.31
N GLU A 77 8.65 6.62 -7.15
CA GLU A 77 9.28 6.71 -5.85
C GLU A 77 9.97 5.42 -5.40
N LEU A 78 9.49 4.25 -5.86
CA LEU A 78 9.88 2.94 -5.32
C LEU A 78 11.40 2.75 -5.24
N VAL A 79 12.13 3.14 -6.27
CA VAL A 79 13.59 2.98 -6.35
C VAL A 79 14.36 3.84 -5.34
N HIS A 80 13.72 4.86 -4.80
CA HIS A 80 14.31 5.79 -3.82
C HIS A 80 13.95 5.44 -2.37
N LEU A 81 13.06 4.45 -2.16
CA LEU A 81 12.58 4.11 -0.82
C LEU A 81 13.64 3.33 -0.04
N ASN A 82 13.98 3.87 1.11
CA ASN A 82 15.04 3.35 1.97
C ASN A 82 14.57 3.03 3.41
N THR A 83 13.28 3.18 3.70
CA THR A 83 12.70 2.86 5.01
C THR A 83 11.83 1.61 4.91
N PRO A 84 11.79 0.77 5.96
CA PRO A 84 11.02 -0.47 5.94
C PRO A 84 9.53 -0.25 5.62
N MET A 85 8.91 0.72 6.28
CA MET A 85 7.48 0.98 6.18
C MET A 85 7.11 1.50 4.79
N SER A 86 7.83 2.51 4.28
CA SER A 86 7.54 3.10 2.96
C SER A 86 7.74 2.08 1.84
N LEU A 87 8.85 1.31 1.88
CA LEU A 87 9.11 0.27 0.89
C LEU A 87 8.05 -0.83 0.93
N ALA A 88 7.73 -1.34 2.12
CA ALA A 88 6.78 -2.45 2.24
C ALA A 88 5.38 -2.06 1.77
N TRP A 89 4.83 -0.94 2.22
CA TRP A 89 3.50 -0.51 1.79
C TRP A 89 3.46 -0.14 0.31
N ALA A 90 4.49 0.51 -0.23
CA ALA A 90 4.56 0.81 -1.66
C ALA A 90 4.57 -0.47 -2.51
N THR A 91 5.41 -1.44 -2.16
CA THR A 91 5.49 -2.73 -2.84
C THR A 91 4.16 -3.48 -2.78
N LEU A 92 3.58 -3.63 -1.59
CA LEU A 92 2.27 -4.27 -1.41
C LEU A 92 1.17 -3.55 -2.21
N GLY A 93 1.15 -2.21 -2.19
CA GLY A 93 0.19 -1.40 -2.92
C GLY A 93 0.28 -1.62 -4.43
N LEU A 94 1.48 -1.63 -4.99
CA LEU A 94 1.71 -1.87 -6.42
C LEU A 94 1.34 -3.31 -6.82
N HIS A 95 1.74 -4.32 -6.03
CA HIS A 95 1.36 -5.72 -6.27
C HIS A 95 -0.15 -5.95 -6.25
N ALA A 96 -0.91 -5.25 -5.39
CA ALA A 96 -2.37 -5.34 -5.37
C ALA A 96 -3.00 -4.96 -6.72
N TRP A 97 -2.39 -4.02 -7.43
CA TRP A 97 -2.82 -3.57 -8.76
C TRP A 97 -2.10 -4.28 -9.90
N GLN A 98 -1.42 -5.40 -9.60
CA GLN A 98 -0.73 -6.27 -10.57
C GLN A 98 0.41 -5.56 -11.33
N GLU A 99 1.04 -4.58 -10.67
CA GLU A 99 2.23 -3.94 -11.23
C GLU A 99 3.43 -4.90 -11.19
N THR A 100 4.11 -5.02 -12.31
CA THR A 100 5.39 -5.73 -12.38
C THR A 100 6.48 -4.82 -11.80
N LEU A 101 7.16 -5.30 -10.77
CA LEU A 101 8.25 -4.58 -10.12
C LEU A 101 9.61 -5.19 -10.50
N GLU A 102 10.57 -4.32 -10.77
CA GLU A 102 11.95 -4.74 -11.00
C GLU A 102 12.63 -5.02 -9.66
N GLN A 103 13.10 -6.26 -9.46
CA GLN A 103 13.89 -6.69 -8.31
C GLN A 103 13.36 -6.27 -6.92
N PRO A 104 12.07 -6.44 -6.59
CA PRO A 104 11.52 -6.01 -5.30
C PRO A 104 12.21 -6.68 -4.11
N ARG A 105 12.62 -7.92 -4.26
CA ARG A 105 13.36 -8.68 -3.22
C ARG A 105 14.75 -8.12 -2.96
N GLU A 106 15.42 -7.59 -3.98
CA GLU A 106 16.73 -6.97 -3.81
C GLU A 106 16.62 -5.64 -3.05
N GLN A 107 15.57 -4.86 -3.31
CA GLN A 107 15.29 -3.65 -2.53
C GLN A 107 15.00 -3.97 -1.06
N VAL A 108 14.23 -5.03 -0.77
CA VAL A 108 14.01 -5.49 0.61
C VAL A 108 15.33 -5.88 1.28
N ARG A 109 16.21 -6.63 0.57
CA ARG A 109 17.55 -6.98 1.09
C ARG A 109 18.38 -5.73 1.38
N HIS A 110 18.35 -4.76 0.48
CA HIS A 110 19.05 -3.49 0.67
C HIS A 110 18.58 -2.77 1.94
N VAL A 111 17.27 -2.62 2.11
CA VAL A 111 16.69 -1.98 3.30
C VAL A 111 17.04 -2.76 4.57
N LEU A 112 16.96 -4.10 4.56
CA LEU A 112 17.36 -4.93 5.69
C LEU A 112 18.85 -4.77 6.05
N ALA A 113 19.73 -4.63 5.07
CA ALA A 113 21.16 -4.44 5.31
C ALA A 113 21.48 -3.12 6.03
N ARG A 114 20.61 -2.11 5.92
CA ARG A 114 20.78 -0.82 6.60
C ARG A 114 20.67 -0.90 8.12
N GLN A 115 20.13 -1.99 8.69
CA GLN A 115 20.16 -2.23 10.14
C GLN A 115 21.59 -2.21 10.72
N LYS A 116 22.59 -2.53 9.91
CA LYS A 116 24.01 -2.43 10.32
C LYS A 116 24.43 -0.99 10.66
N GLN A 117 23.77 0.00 10.06
CA GLN A 117 24.07 1.42 10.24
C GLN A 117 23.06 2.12 11.16
N LEU A 118 21.77 1.75 11.07
CA LEU A 118 20.66 2.43 11.72
C LEU A 118 20.22 1.75 13.04
N GLY A 119 20.75 0.56 13.32
CA GLY A 119 20.28 -0.28 14.41
C GLY A 119 19.15 -1.22 13.99
N PRO A 120 18.76 -2.15 14.89
CA PRO A 120 17.75 -3.17 14.58
C PRO A 120 16.38 -2.54 14.33
N TYR A 121 15.69 -3.05 13.34
CA TYR A 121 14.29 -2.69 13.11
C TYR A 121 13.37 -3.40 14.10
N ASP A 122 12.25 -2.75 14.42
CA ASP A 122 11.22 -3.36 15.24
C ASP A 122 10.49 -4.51 14.52
N THR A 123 9.76 -5.31 15.30
CA THR A 123 9.04 -6.48 14.79
C THR A 123 8.00 -6.10 13.73
N ALA A 124 7.32 -4.95 13.86
CA ALA A 124 6.31 -4.52 12.91
C ALA A 124 6.94 -4.19 11.55
N SER A 125 8.05 -3.46 11.54
CA SER A 125 8.83 -3.15 10.33
C SER A 125 9.34 -4.40 9.63
N LEU A 126 9.87 -5.37 10.39
CA LEU A 126 10.35 -6.65 9.83
C LEU A 126 9.21 -7.49 9.27
N SER A 127 8.06 -7.54 9.96
CA SER A 127 6.87 -8.25 9.49
C SER A 127 6.32 -7.65 8.20
N LEU A 128 6.27 -6.33 8.07
CA LEU A 128 5.86 -5.66 6.84
C LEU A 128 6.80 -5.96 5.67
N LEU A 129 8.11 -5.94 5.89
CA LEU A 129 9.08 -6.31 4.85
C LEU A 129 8.93 -7.77 4.43
N LEU A 130 8.66 -8.69 5.38
CA LEU A 130 8.40 -10.10 5.09
C LEU A 130 7.12 -10.27 4.26
N LEU A 131 6.05 -9.55 4.58
CA LEU A 131 4.83 -9.53 3.78
C LEU A 131 5.09 -9.00 2.36
N ALA A 132 5.82 -7.90 2.22
CA ALA A 132 6.19 -7.36 0.91
C ALA A 132 7.06 -8.32 0.08
N TRP A 133 7.87 -9.15 0.75
CA TRP A 133 8.66 -10.18 0.10
C TRP A 133 7.82 -11.34 -0.46
N HIS A 134 6.72 -11.72 0.20
CA HIS A 134 5.95 -12.92 -0.10
C HIS A 134 4.60 -12.67 -0.77
N CYS A 135 4.01 -11.47 -0.62
CA CYS A 135 2.66 -11.18 -1.11
C CYS A 135 2.67 -10.54 -2.50
N ASP A 136 3.03 -11.31 -3.53
CA ASP A 136 3.10 -10.84 -4.93
C ASP A 136 1.73 -10.43 -5.52
N ALA A 137 0.61 -10.79 -4.88
CA ALA A 137 -0.74 -10.37 -5.24
C ALA A 137 -1.28 -9.22 -4.37
N GLY A 138 -0.45 -8.68 -3.48
CA GLY A 138 -0.84 -7.74 -2.44
C GLY A 138 -1.51 -8.42 -1.24
N LEU A 139 -1.61 -7.68 -0.12
CA LEU A 139 -2.04 -8.23 1.16
C LEU A 139 -3.47 -8.74 1.14
N VAL A 140 -4.41 -7.98 0.59
CA VAL A 140 -5.85 -8.33 0.63
C VAL A 140 -6.12 -9.62 -0.10
N ARG A 141 -5.65 -9.75 -1.34
CA ARG A 141 -5.84 -10.96 -2.14
C ARG A 141 -5.16 -12.18 -1.52
N SER A 142 -3.97 -12.00 -0.94
CA SER A 142 -3.27 -13.09 -0.26
C SER A 142 -4.07 -13.61 0.95
N LEU A 143 -4.68 -12.72 1.73
CA LEU A 143 -5.53 -13.11 2.85
C LEU A 143 -6.86 -13.75 2.42
N GLU A 144 -7.51 -13.24 1.38
CA GLU A 144 -8.73 -13.81 0.80
C GLU A 144 -8.48 -15.23 0.27
N GLN A 145 -7.33 -15.48 -0.37
CA GLN A 145 -6.94 -16.82 -0.85
C GLN A 145 -6.69 -17.81 0.29
N MET A 146 -6.10 -17.37 1.40
CA MET A 146 -5.90 -18.24 2.58
C MET A 146 -7.22 -18.68 3.18
N GLN A 147 -8.22 -17.80 3.29
CA GLN A 147 -9.55 -18.14 3.81
C GLN A 147 -10.30 -19.14 2.92
N SER A 148 -10.20 -19.00 1.59
CA SER A 148 -10.85 -19.92 0.66
C SER A 148 -10.17 -21.30 0.57
N GLY A 149 -8.94 -21.44 1.03
CA GLY A 149 -8.18 -22.68 1.10
C GLY A 149 -8.50 -23.56 2.32
N ASP A 150 -8.97 -22.97 3.41
CA ASP A 150 -9.30 -23.67 4.65
C ASP A 150 -10.72 -24.32 4.65
N GLU A 151 -11.54 -24.07 3.62
CA GLU A 151 -12.88 -24.65 3.45
C GLU A 151 -12.88 -25.98 2.63
N LYS A 152 -11.73 -26.56 2.36
CA LYS A 152 -11.56 -27.85 1.68
C LYS A 152 -10.96 -28.89 2.61
#